data_72fbea628035dc933a6e12d6da8989cc
#
_entry.id   72fbea628035dc933a6e12d6da8989cc
#
_cell.length_a   1.000
_cell.length_b   1.000
_cell.length_c   1.000
_cell.angle_alpha   90.00
_cell.angle_beta   90.00
_cell.angle_gamma   90.00
#
_symmetry.space_group_name_H-M   'P 1'
#
loop_
_entity.id
_entity.type
_entity.pdbx_description
1 polymer ?
#
loop_
_entity_poly.entity_id
_entity_poly.type
_entity_poly.pdbx_seq_one_letter_code
_entity_poly.pdbx_strand_id
1 'polypeptide(L)'
;MPHISSASVVALLSCTFMSIASIVSAGEAIPVKRVPAEWEPQEAIWLQWPGSWEKSFETSFARLSNVIVQYETLHILYDSPLVLSEAQSSIKREGGDPAHPNIQWHWIENNSAWMRDNGPVYVIEDSTMRVQNWAFNAWGGAFGANIPFYLDNQVSNQVAKILGLPIEAIDIVHERGNLEFNGVDTVMLNWSVIGDSRRNQGYTKERANTDLKRHFGVSKVVFIDGVPEGDLTNGHIDGIARFINPTTVVVADCGGNSQCHAPDDPTHAIFDAAAETIAAAGFTVIREPIEGTRNYKGHIFDTNYMNWLVGNGFVITVGFDNPETDEAAKVRLERYFPGRDIYVIEALDSWVAGGGVHCHTNDQPAMSTIRSPVLSD
;
A
#
# COMPACT_ATOMS: atom_id res chain seq x y z
N MET A 1 -55.86 84.67 37.39
CA MET A 1 -54.61 84.04 36.84
C MET A 1 -54.47 82.73 37.51
N PRO A 2 -54.78 81.64 36.86
CA PRO A 2 -54.35 80.33 37.32
C PRO A 2 -53.45 79.65 36.28
N HIS A 3 -52.47 78.98 36.80
CA HIS A 3 -51.50 78.15 36.10
C HIS A 3 -52.12 76.86 35.62
N ILE A 4 -51.85 76.51 34.38
CA ILE A 4 -52.21 75.22 33.81
C ILE A 4 -50.93 74.34 33.84
N SER A 5 -51.04 73.24 34.55
CA SER A 5 -50.01 72.15 34.60
C SER A 5 -50.25 71.15 33.49
N SER A 6 -49.28 70.95 32.65
CA SER A 6 -49.30 69.96 31.60
C SER A 6 -48.71 68.65 32.13
N ALA A 7 -49.51 67.58 32.13
CA ALA A 7 -49.10 66.22 32.42
C ALA A 7 -48.65 65.49 31.12
N SER A 8 -47.41 65.11 31.11
CA SER A 8 -46.85 64.25 30.02
C SER A 8 -47.16 62.82 30.27
N VAL A 9 -47.86 62.21 29.32
CA VAL A 9 -48.09 60.73 29.27
C VAL A 9 -46.92 60.11 28.53
N VAL A 10 -46.17 59.30 29.25
CA VAL A 10 -45.12 58.45 28.65
C VAL A 10 -45.74 57.11 28.27
N ALA A 11 -45.87 56.82 27.00
CA ALA A 11 -46.26 55.51 26.50
C ALA A 11 -45.04 54.59 26.43
N LEU A 12 -45.01 53.53 27.26
CA LEU A 12 -44.06 52.44 27.14
C LEU A 12 -44.45 51.49 25.99
N LEU A 13 -43.70 51.53 24.91
CA LEU A 13 -43.73 50.45 23.90
C LEU A 13 -42.86 49.28 24.39
N SER A 14 -43.48 48.18 24.78
CA SER A 14 -42.80 46.92 25.02
C SER A 14 -42.59 46.20 23.69
N CYS A 15 -41.35 46.22 23.17
CA CYS A 15 -40.92 45.37 22.07
C CYS A 15 -40.64 43.95 22.56
N THR A 16 -41.54 43.05 22.26
CA THR A 16 -41.31 41.61 22.45
C THR A 16 -40.41 41.11 21.32
N PHE A 17 -39.15 40.86 21.64
CA PHE A 17 -38.24 40.13 20.71
C PHE A 17 -38.63 38.66 20.70
N MET A 18 -39.26 38.19 19.63
CA MET A 18 -39.39 36.78 19.32
C MET A 18 -38.03 36.30 18.79
N SER A 19 -37.29 35.58 19.65
CA SER A 19 -36.09 34.84 19.23
C SER A 19 -36.53 33.68 18.37
N ILE A 20 -36.31 33.77 17.04
CA ILE A 20 -36.39 32.64 16.14
C ILE A 20 -35.14 31.79 16.36
N ALA A 21 -35.24 30.75 17.17
CA ALA A 21 -34.20 29.73 17.24
C ALA A 21 -34.18 29.02 15.91
N SER A 22 -33.20 29.31 15.07
CA SER A 22 -32.90 28.51 13.88
C SER A 22 -32.45 27.12 14.37
N ILE A 23 -33.30 26.13 14.19
CA ILE A 23 -32.92 24.72 14.31
C ILE A 23 -31.98 24.46 13.13
N VAL A 24 -30.68 24.56 13.37
CA VAL A 24 -29.68 24.00 12.48
C VAL A 24 -29.85 22.50 12.64
N SER A 25 -30.52 21.86 11.68
CA SER A 25 -30.43 20.44 11.49
C SER A 25 -28.96 20.09 11.39
N ALA A 26 -28.44 19.37 12.37
CA ALA A 26 -27.16 18.72 12.23
C ALA A 26 -27.32 17.74 11.07
N GLY A 27 -26.90 18.16 9.87
CA GLY A 27 -26.77 17.24 8.76
C GLY A 27 -25.88 16.10 9.26
N GLU A 28 -26.32 14.86 9.10
CA GLU A 28 -25.47 13.70 9.34
C GLU A 28 -24.17 13.95 8.59
N ALA A 29 -23.06 13.99 9.32
CA ALA A 29 -21.74 14.14 8.72
C ALA A 29 -21.57 12.97 7.74
N ILE A 30 -21.29 13.28 6.49
CA ILE A 30 -20.99 12.25 5.49
C ILE A 30 -19.85 11.41 6.06
N PRO A 31 -20.00 10.07 6.13
CA PRO A 31 -18.95 9.20 6.66
C PRO A 31 -17.63 9.49 5.95
N VAL A 32 -16.61 9.85 6.70
CA VAL A 32 -15.27 10.08 6.14
C VAL A 32 -14.60 8.72 6.00
N LYS A 33 -14.63 8.19 4.79
CA LYS A 33 -13.94 6.95 4.43
C LYS A 33 -12.61 7.28 3.77
N ARG A 34 -11.50 6.62 4.19
CA ARG A 34 -10.20 6.76 3.55
C ARG A 34 -9.32 5.52 3.75
N VAL A 35 -8.32 5.39 2.91
CA VAL A 35 -7.20 4.46 3.10
C VAL A 35 -5.98 5.29 3.48
N PRO A 36 -5.32 5.03 4.63
CA PRO A 36 -4.07 5.68 5.00
C PRO A 36 -2.97 5.40 3.98
N ALA A 37 -2.09 6.37 3.76
CA ALA A 37 -0.89 6.15 2.98
C ALA A 37 0.15 5.34 3.76
N GLU A 38 1.04 4.65 3.06
CA GLU A 38 2.03 3.75 3.67
C GLU A 38 3.03 4.50 4.56
N TRP A 39 3.29 5.80 4.32
CA TRP A 39 4.17 6.62 5.18
C TRP A 39 3.49 7.19 6.43
N GLU A 40 2.18 7.02 6.59
CA GLU A 40 1.48 7.41 7.82
C GLU A 40 1.83 6.45 8.97
N PRO A 41 1.59 6.84 10.25
CA PRO A 41 1.89 5.96 11.37
C PRO A 41 1.24 4.58 11.26
N GLN A 42 2.03 3.56 11.51
CA GLN A 42 1.62 2.17 11.45
C GLN A 42 1.59 1.54 12.84
N GLU A 43 0.75 0.54 13.03
CA GLU A 43 0.70 -0.29 14.23
C GLU A 43 1.65 -1.48 14.11
N ALA A 44 1.72 -2.05 12.90
CA ALA A 44 2.49 -3.25 12.64
C ALA A 44 2.74 -3.47 11.13
N ILE A 45 3.72 -4.31 10.84
CA ILE A 45 3.90 -4.98 9.55
C ILE A 45 3.52 -6.45 9.68
N TRP A 46 2.94 -7.00 8.62
CA TRP A 46 2.57 -8.41 8.50
C TRP A 46 3.42 -9.09 7.44
N LEU A 47 3.85 -10.33 7.72
CA LEU A 47 4.53 -11.24 6.80
C LEU A 47 3.82 -12.60 6.77
N GLN A 48 3.79 -13.27 5.61
CA GLN A 48 3.54 -14.70 5.50
C GLN A 48 4.89 -15.39 5.30
N TRP A 49 5.31 -16.19 6.27
CA TRP A 49 6.60 -16.87 6.16
C TRP A 49 6.60 -17.87 5.01
N PRO A 50 7.64 -17.91 4.16
CA PRO A 50 7.69 -18.76 2.99
C PRO A 50 7.57 -20.25 3.34
N GLY A 51 6.67 -20.93 2.66
CA GLY A 51 6.47 -22.37 2.78
C GLY A 51 7.53 -23.17 2.01
N SER A 52 7.33 -24.48 1.93
CA SER A 52 8.33 -25.41 1.38
C SER A 52 8.77 -25.11 -0.06
N TRP A 53 7.90 -24.58 -0.90
CA TRP A 53 8.21 -24.28 -2.31
C TRP A 53 8.84 -22.89 -2.50
N GLU A 54 8.78 -22.02 -1.49
CA GLU A 54 9.41 -20.69 -1.47
C GLU A 54 10.60 -20.62 -0.48
N LYS A 55 11.12 -21.75 -0.06
CA LYS A 55 12.16 -21.85 0.97
C LYS A 55 13.41 -21.01 0.67
N SER A 56 13.72 -20.75 -0.59
CA SER A 56 14.83 -19.89 -0.98
C SER A 56 14.69 -18.44 -0.51
N PHE A 57 13.47 -17.99 -0.15
CA PHE A 57 13.22 -16.63 0.33
C PHE A 57 13.54 -16.42 1.81
N GLU A 58 13.72 -17.49 2.59
CA GLU A 58 13.89 -17.43 4.05
C GLU A 58 14.97 -16.46 4.53
N THR A 59 16.10 -16.34 3.79
CA THR A 59 17.17 -15.43 4.16
C THR A 59 16.75 -13.96 4.09
N SER A 60 16.08 -13.56 3.02
CA SER A 60 15.57 -12.20 2.89
C SER A 60 14.47 -11.90 3.92
N PHE A 61 13.57 -12.87 4.18
CA PHE A 61 12.54 -12.74 5.21
C PHE A 61 13.12 -12.59 6.63
N ALA A 62 14.17 -13.35 6.94
CA ALA A 62 14.87 -13.22 8.23
C ALA A 62 15.52 -11.83 8.38
N ARG A 63 16.16 -11.31 7.33
CA ARG A 63 16.75 -9.97 7.33
C ARG A 63 15.69 -8.88 7.42
N LEU A 64 14.57 -8.99 6.70
CA LEU A 64 13.40 -8.12 6.84
C LEU A 64 12.90 -8.09 8.29
N SER A 65 12.69 -9.28 8.87
CA SER A 65 12.22 -9.40 10.25
C SER A 65 13.15 -8.71 11.23
N ASN A 66 14.47 -8.90 11.08
CA ASN A 66 15.49 -8.32 11.95
C ASN A 66 15.55 -6.79 11.89
N VAL A 67 15.20 -6.18 10.75
CA VAL A 67 15.08 -4.73 10.62
C VAL A 67 13.77 -4.25 11.23
N ILE A 68 12.62 -4.80 10.79
CA ILE A 68 11.29 -4.31 11.17
C ILE A 68 11.11 -4.30 12.70
N VAL A 69 11.54 -5.34 13.40
CA VAL A 69 11.34 -5.46 14.86
C VAL A 69 12.08 -4.41 15.69
N GLN A 70 13.02 -3.68 15.10
CA GLN A 70 13.71 -2.58 15.76
C GLN A 70 12.84 -1.31 15.83
N TYR A 71 11.80 -1.23 15.03
CA TYR A 71 10.98 -0.03 14.87
C TYR A 71 9.53 -0.25 15.28
N GLU A 72 8.95 -1.40 14.94
CA GLU A 72 7.53 -1.67 15.14
C GLU A 72 7.21 -3.14 15.32
N THR A 73 5.96 -3.44 15.62
CA THR A 73 5.48 -4.82 15.74
C THR A 73 5.49 -5.52 14.39
N LEU A 74 5.96 -6.76 14.39
CA LEU A 74 5.97 -7.65 13.24
C LEU A 74 5.07 -8.86 13.52
N HIS A 75 4.00 -8.99 12.77
CA HIS A 75 3.18 -10.20 12.76
C HIS A 75 3.68 -11.16 11.68
N ILE A 76 3.98 -12.39 12.06
CA ILE A 76 4.43 -13.43 11.14
C ILE A 76 3.41 -14.56 11.11
N LEU A 77 2.82 -14.80 9.94
CA LEU A 77 1.98 -15.96 9.67
C LEU A 77 2.86 -17.14 9.30
N TYR A 78 2.55 -18.32 9.82
CA TYR A 78 3.19 -19.58 9.45
C TYR A 78 2.15 -20.68 9.25
N ASP A 79 2.36 -21.56 8.28
CA ASP A 79 1.39 -22.57 7.87
C ASP A 79 1.45 -23.86 8.71
N SER A 80 2.60 -24.13 9.33
CA SER A 80 2.83 -25.36 10.07
C SER A 80 3.90 -25.21 11.16
N PRO A 81 3.93 -26.10 12.17
CA PRO A 81 4.99 -26.14 13.18
C PRO A 81 6.41 -26.30 12.62
N LEU A 82 6.54 -26.95 11.46
CA LEU A 82 7.82 -27.09 10.76
C LEU A 82 8.28 -25.72 10.25
N VAL A 83 7.42 -24.99 9.55
CA VAL A 83 7.71 -23.64 9.03
C VAL A 83 8.03 -22.67 10.17
N LEU A 84 7.32 -22.74 11.31
CA LEU A 84 7.67 -21.94 12.50
C LEU A 84 9.11 -22.22 12.97
N SER A 85 9.50 -23.49 13.06
CA SER A 85 10.85 -23.88 13.49
C SER A 85 11.92 -23.41 12.49
N GLU A 86 11.64 -23.49 11.20
CA GLU A 86 12.52 -23.02 10.13
C GLU A 86 12.65 -21.49 10.19
N ALA A 87 11.54 -20.77 10.35
CA ALA A 87 11.51 -19.31 10.50
C ALA A 87 12.37 -18.84 11.67
N GLN A 88 12.15 -19.41 12.84
CA GLN A 88 12.93 -19.08 14.04
C GLN A 88 14.42 -19.36 13.87
N SER A 89 14.75 -20.47 13.22
CA SER A 89 16.13 -20.84 12.91
C SER A 89 16.77 -19.88 11.91
N SER A 90 16.03 -19.44 10.91
CA SER A 90 16.47 -18.47 9.89
C SER A 90 16.72 -17.10 10.49
N ILE A 91 15.80 -16.56 11.30
CA ILE A 91 15.96 -15.28 12.01
C ILE A 91 17.22 -15.32 12.86
N LYS A 92 17.42 -16.40 13.63
CA LYS A 92 18.62 -16.58 14.47
C LYS A 92 19.89 -16.67 13.64
N ARG A 93 19.88 -17.38 12.52
CA ARG A 93 21.04 -17.52 11.61
C ARG A 93 21.46 -16.17 11.03
N GLU A 94 20.50 -15.29 10.74
CA GLU A 94 20.76 -13.93 10.26
C GLU A 94 20.98 -12.91 11.39
N GLY A 95 21.30 -13.39 12.62
CA GLY A 95 21.70 -12.57 13.75
C GLY A 95 20.58 -11.95 14.58
N GLY A 96 19.31 -12.29 14.30
CA GLY A 96 18.16 -11.79 15.05
C GLY A 96 17.75 -12.68 16.23
N ASP A 97 16.74 -12.23 16.95
CA ASP A 97 16.13 -12.97 18.07
C ASP A 97 14.66 -13.35 17.71
N PRO A 98 14.36 -14.63 17.46
CA PRO A 98 12.99 -15.06 17.17
C PRO A 98 12.04 -14.91 18.36
N ALA A 99 12.56 -14.64 19.58
CA ALA A 99 11.79 -14.33 20.78
C ALA A 99 11.69 -12.82 21.04
N HIS A 100 12.09 -11.98 20.09
CA HIS A 100 11.99 -10.53 20.22
C HIS A 100 10.54 -10.11 20.56
N PRO A 101 10.32 -9.21 21.57
CA PRO A 101 8.97 -8.85 22.03
C PRO A 101 8.06 -8.25 20.95
N ASN A 102 8.65 -7.68 19.91
CA ASN A 102 7.92 -7.14 18.77
C ASN A 102 7.52 -8.20 17.73
N ILE A 103 7.93 -9.47 17.87
CA ILE A 103 7.46 -10.55 16.98
C ILE A 103 6.19 -11.18 17.57
N GLN A 104 5.16 -11.26 16.75
CA GLN A 104 3.89 -11.94 17.05
C GLN A 104 3.70 -13.07 16.04
N TRP A 105 3.73 -14.31 16.51
CA TRP A 105 3.60 -15.50 15.70
C TRP A 105 2.14 -15.96 15.60
N HIS A 106 1.65 -16.24 14.37
CA HIS A 106 0.28 -16.68 14.13
C HIS A 106 0.25 -17.95 13.27
N TRP A 107 -0.36 -19.00 13.80
CA TRP A 107 -0.60 -20.21 13.01
C TRP A 107 -1.81 -19.98 12.10
N ILE A 108 -1.54 -19.66 10.85
CA ILE A 108 -2.53 -19.47 9.80
C ILE A 108 -2.04 -20.16 8.54
N GLU A 109 -2.77 -21.21 8.13
CA GLU A 109 -2.49 -21.90 6.89
C GLU A 109 -2.62 -20.92 5.72
N ASN A 110 -1.64 -20.89 4.85
CA ASN A 110 -1.57 -20.07 3.65
C ASN A 110 -0.90 -20.85 2.52
N ASN A 111 -0.96 -20.35 1.30
CA ASN A 111 -0.41 -21.03 0.14
C ASN A 111 0.89 -20.39 -0.37
N SER A 112 1.17 -19.13 0.02
CA SER A 112 2.29 -18.36 -0.52
C SER A 112 2.82 -17.31 0.46
N ALA A 113 3.96 -16.70 0.15
CA ALA A 113 4.60 -15.66 0.96
C ALA A 113 4.28 -14.21 0.49
N TRP A 114 3.21 -14.02 -0.25
CA TRP A 114 2.90 -12.74 -0.92
C TRP A 114 1.83 -11.94 -0.17
N MET A 115 2.14 -11.56 1.09
CA MET A 115 1.22 -10.90 2.01
C MET A 115 0.71 -9.54 1.50
N ARG A 116 1.43 -8.88 0.62
CA ARG A 116 0.98 -7.66 -0.05
C ARG A 116 -0.26 -7.94 -0.89
N ASP A 117 -0.27 -9.03 -1.63
CA ASP A 117 -1.26 -9.28 -2.66
C ASP A 117 -2.53 -9.94 -2.12
N ASN A 118 -2.38 -10.87 -1.18
CA ASN A 118 -3.50 -11.62 -0.60
C ASN A 118 -3.94 -11.12 0.79
N GLY A 119 -3.19 -10.18 1.36
CA GLY A 119 -3.46 -9.59 2.67
C GLY A 119 -4.53 -8.50 2.65
N PRO A 120 -4.89 -7.98 3.83
CA PRO A 120 -5.95 -6.99 3.98
C PRO A 120 -5.65 -5.64 3.34
N VAL A 121 -6.68 -4.95 2.88
CA VAL A 121 -6.68 -3.51 2.72
C VAL A 121 -7.39 -2.90 3.94
N TYR A 122 -6.72 -2.02 4.64
CA TYR A 122 -7.28 -1.36 5.81
C TYR A 122 -7.94 -0.05 5.40
N VAL A 123 -9.19 0.12 5.80
CA VAL A 123 -9.98 1.32 5.51
C VAL A 123 -10.45 1.93 6.81
N ILE A 124 -10.30 3.23 6.96
CA ILE A 124 -10.86 3.98 8.08
C ILE A 124 -12.20 4.56 7.64
N GLU A 125 -13.26 4.25 8.39
CA GLU A 125 -14.60 4.76 8.15
C GLU A 125 -15.20 5.18 9.50
N ASP A 126 -15.60 6.43 9.64
CA ASP A 126 -16.18 7.00 10.87
C ASP A 126 -15.36 6.73 12.14
N SER A 127 -14.06 6.92 12.06
CA SER A 127 -13.13 6.64 13.16
C SER A 127 -13.05 5.15 13.57
N THR A 128 -13.48 4.25 12.71
CA THR A 128 -13.34 2.81 12.88
C THR A 128 -12.49 2.24 11.76
N MET A 129 -11.48 1.44 12.12
CA MET A 129 -10.73 0.68 11.12
C MET A 129 -11.53 -0.57 10.73
N ARG A 130 -11.57 -0.85 9.43
CA ARG A 130 -12.15 -2.05 8.83
C ARG A 130 -11.12 -2.74 7.96
N VAL A 131 -11.24 -4.04 7.85
CA VAL A 131 -10.50 -4.85 6.88
C VAL A 131 -11.38 -5.06 5.66
N GLN A 132 -10.84 -4.79 4.49
CA GLN A 132 -11.43 -5.24 3.22
C GLN A 132 -10.72 -6.50 2.77
N ASN A 133 -11.50 -7.54 2.48
CA ASN A 133 -11.04 -8.78 1.86
C ASN A 133 -11.43 -8.75 0.38
N TRP A 134 -10.47 -8.36 -0.47
CA TRP A 134 -10.62 -8.42 -1.92
C TRP A 134 -10.40 -9.86 -2.40
N ALA A 135 -11.16 -10.28 -3.39
CA ALA A 135 -11.01 -11.62 -3.93
C ALA A 135 -9.61 -11.79 -4.55
N PHE A 136 -8.98 -12.93 -4.27
CA PHE A 136 -7.67 -13.30 -4.79
C PHE A 136 -7.77 -14.60 -5.57
N ASN A 137 -7.17 -14.67 -6.76
CA ASN A 137 -7.24 -15.82 -7.65
C ASN A 137 -5.88 -16.20 -8.27
N ALA A 138 -4.80 -16.05 -7.50
CA ALA A 138 -3.43 -16.32 -7.93
C ALA A 138 -3.03 -15.52 -9.19
N TRP A 139 -3.19 -14.19 -9.11
CA TRP A 139 -2.81 -13.24 -10.18
C TRP A 139 -3.46 -13.54 -11.54
N GLY A 140 -4.75 -13.94 -11.52
CA GLY A 140 -5.45 -14.32 -12.74
C GLY A 140 -4.98 -15.66 -13.32
N GLY A 141 -4.35 -16.51 -12.51
CA GLY A 141 -3.77 -17.78 -12.97
C GLY A 141 -2.49 -17.61 -13.79
N ALA A 142 -1.76 -16.51 -13.62
CA ALA A 142 -0.53 -16.21 -14.37
C ALA A 142 0.55 -17.29 -14.24
N PHE A 143 0.62 -17.94 -13.09
CA PHE A 143 1.58 -19.02 -12.80
C PHE A 143 1.07 -20.43 -13.11
N GLY A 144 -0.09 -20.56 -13.74
CA GLY A 144 -0.73 -21.81 -14.12
C GLY A 144 -1.94 -22.17 -13.26
N ALA A 145 -2.82 -23.01 -13.82
CA ALA A 145 -4.10 -23.37 -13.22
C ALA A 145 -4.01 -24.23 -11.94
N ASN A 146 -2.82 -24.74 -11.62
CA ASN A 146 -2.61 -25.63 -10.47
C ASN A 146 -2.00 -24.96 -9.25
N ILE A 147 -1.75 -23.64 -9.30
CA ILE A 147 -1.27 -22.90 -8.14
C ILE A 147 -2.40 -22.78 -7.12
N PRO A 148 -2.24 -23.33 -5.90
CA PRO A 148 -3.24 -23.23 -4.88
C PRO A 148 -3.31 -21.78 -4.37
N PHE A 149 -4.51 -21.27 -4.09
CA PHE A 149 -4.72 -19.90 -3.58
C PHE A 149 -5.90 -19.79 -2.60
N TYR A 150 -6.60 -20.87 -2.33
CA TYR A 150 -7.82 -20.76 -1.49
C TYR A 150 -7.50 -20.37 -0.05
N LEU A 151 -6.33 -20.77 0.48
CA LEU A 151 -5.91 -20.39 1.83
C LEU A 151 -5.49 -18.92 1.84
N ASP A 152 -4.77 -18.49 0.82
CA ASP A 152 -4.39 -17.08 0.63
C ASP A 152 -5.62 -16.16 0.55
N ASN A 153 -6.66 -16.58 -0.18
CA ASN A 153 -7.93 -15.84 -0.25
C ASN A 153 -8.67 -15.73 1.10
N GLN A 154 -8.21 -16.41 2.15
CA GLN A 154 -8.75 -16.32 3.49
C GLN A 154 -7.85 -15.51 4.48
N VAL A 155 -6.66 -15.13 4.07
CA VAL A 155 -5.70 -14.46 4.96
C VAL A 155 -6.28 -13.19 5.56
N SER A 156 -6.89 -12.31 4.74
CA SER A 156 -7.53 -11.08 5.22
C SER A 156 -8.63 -11.36 6.27
N ASN A 157 -9.40 -12.43 6.11
CA ASN A 157 -10.43 -12.85 7.09
C ASN A 157 -9.78 -13.27 8.42
N GLN A 158 -8.66 -13.98 8.38
CA GLN A 158 -7.95 -14.43 9.59
C GLN A 158 -7.28 -13.24 10.30
N VAL A 159 -6.68 -12.32 9.56
CA VAL A 159 -6.11 -11.10 10.13
C VAL A 159 -7.18 -10.25 10.81
N ALA A 160 -8.33 -10.03 10.16
CA ALA A 160 -9.44 -9.29 10.76
C ALA A 160 -9.91 -9.93 12.07
N LYS A 161 -9.96 -11.26 12.13
CA LYS A 161 -10.32 -12.02 13.33
C LYS A 161 -9.30 -11.86 14.46
N ILE A 162 -8.00 -11.90 14.15
CA ILE A 162 -6.93 -11.67 15.15
C ILE A 162 -7.03 -10.26 15.72
N LEU A 163 -7.26 -9.27 14.86
CA LEU A 163 -7.36 -7.87 15.26
C LEU A 163 -8.71 -7.49 15.89
N GLY A 164 -9.71 -8.35 15.80
CA GLY A 164 -11.08 -8.04 16.24
C GLY A 164 -11.74 -6.93 15.42
N LEU A 165 -11.33 -6.77 14.15
CA LEU A 165 -11.82 -5.71 13.27
C LEU A 165 -13.00 -6.18 12.42
N PRO A 166 -13.96 -5.28 12.11
CA PRO A 166 -14.99 -5.56 11.13
C PRO A 166 -14.39 -5.84 9.75
N ILE A 167 -15.00 -6.78 9.01
CA ILE A 167 -14.57 -7.16 7.67
C ILE A 167 -15.63 -6.85 6.62
N GLU A 168 -15.20 -6.38 5.45
CA GLU A 168 -15.99 -6.20 4.24
C GLU A 168 -15.43 -7.13 3.16
N ALA A 169 -16.23 -8.10 2.70
CA ALA A 169 -15.87 -8.94 1.57
C ALA A 169 -16.19 -8.22 0.26
N ILE A 170 -15.23 -8.19 -0.66
CA ILE A 170 -15.36 -7.50 -1.95
C ILE A 170 -15.17 -8.52 -3.07
N ASP A 171 -16.22 -8.71 -3.86
CA ASP A 171 -16.25 -9.66 -4.97
C ASP A 171 -15.67 -9.02 -6.25
N ILE A 172 -14.47 -8.47 -6.11
CA ILE A 172 -13.63 -7.98 -7.21
C ILE A 172 -12.26 -8.58 -6.97
N VAL A 173 -11.72 -9.26 -7.96
CA VAL A 173 -10.37 -9.82 -7.89
C VAL A 173 -9.36 -8.69 -8.03
N HIS A 174 -8.57 -8.49 -6.99
CA HIS A 174 -7.53 -7.47 -7.00
C HIS A 174 -6.47 -7.73 -5.96
N GLU A 175 -5.24 -7.41 -6.30
CA GLU A 175 -4.08 -7.52 -5.42
C GLU A 175 -3.69 -6.13 -4.90
N ARG A 176 -3.32 -6.04 -3.59
CA ARG A 176 -2.93 -4.77 -2.99
C ARG A 176 -1.64 -4.20 -3.56
N GLY A 177 -0.75 -5.04 -4.12
CA GLY A 177 0.46 -4.59 -4.84
C GLY A 177 0.15 -3.67 -6.03
N ASN A 178 -1.08 -3.73 -6.54
CA ASN A 178 -1.57 -2.81 -7.57
C ASN A 178 -2.36 -1.61 -7.01
N LEU A 179 -2.22 -1.26 -5.74
CA LEU A 179 -2.93 -0.13 -5.12
C LEU A 179 -1.95 0.81 -4.43
N GLU A 180 -1.86 2.05 -4.90
CA GLU A 180 -1.12 3.14 -4.29
C GLU A 180 -2.05 4.25 -3.82
N PHE A 181 -1.98 4.61 -2.54
CA PHE A 181 -2.83 5.63 -1.92
C PHE A 181 -2.02 6.84 -1.49
N ASN A 182 -2.53 8.04 -1.79
CA ASN A 182 -1.92 9.26 -1.27
C ASN A 182 -2.34 9.63 0.18
N GLY A 183 -3.19 8.81 0.81
CA GLY A 183 -3.69 9.04 2.16
C GLY A 183 -4.76 10.13 2.28
N VAL A 184 -5.08 10.84 1.21
CA VAL A 184 -6.02 11.96 1.21
C VAL A 184 -7.27 11.63 0.41
N ASP A 185 -7.14 11.54 -0.90
CA ASP A 185 -8.29 11.49 -1.80
C ASP A 185 -8.06 10.67 -3.08
N THR A 186 -6.88 10.09 -3.26
CA THR A 186 -6.49 9.48 -4.53
C THR A 186 -6.00 8.05 -4.32
N VAL A 187 -6.47 7.15 -5.20
CA VAL A 187 -5.86 5.86 -5.48
C VAL A 187 -5.30 5.84 -6.89
N MET A 188 -4.10 5.31 -7.05
CA MET A 188 -3.43 5.06 -8.32
C MET A 188 -3.24 3.57 -8.51
N LEU A 189 -3.47 3.05 -9.72
CA LEU A 189 -3.35 1.64 -10.03
C LEU A 189 -3.15 1.42 -11.54
N ASN A 190 -2.64 0.24 -11.89
CA ASN A 190 -2.53 -0.18 -13.28
C ASN A 190 -3.82 -0.89 -13.73
N TRP A 191 -4.40 -0.39 -14.81
CA TRP A 191 -5.59 -0.97 -15.43
C TRP A 191 -5.35 -2.38 -15.98
N SER A 192 -4.13 -2.66 -16.48
CA SER A 192 -3.76 -3.99 -16.99
C SER A 192 -3.98 -5.12 -15.98
N VAL A 193 -4.02 -4.81 -14.68
CA VAL A 193 -4.26 -5.76 -13.59
C VAL A 193 -5.76 -5.93 -13.35
N ILE A 194 -6.45 -4.89 -12.87
CA ILE A 194 -7.86 -5.00 -12.46
C ILE A 194 -8.80 -5.21 -13.67
N GLY A 195 -8.40 -4.73 -14.85
CA GLY A 195 -9.14 -4.90 -16.11
C GLY A 195 -8.86 -6.21 -16.83
N ASP A 196 -7.93 -7.04 -16.33
CA ASP A 196 -7.64 -8.35 -16.90
C ASP A 196 -8.87 -9.26 -16.82
N SER A 197 -9.28 -9.82 -17.95
CA SER A 197 -10.45 -10.70 -18.03
C SER A 197 -10.31 -12.00 -17.22
N ARG A 198 -9.08 -12.44 -16.93
CA ARG A 198 -8.80 -13.59 -16.05
C ARG A 198 -9.06 -13.26 -14.58
N ARG A 199 -9.01 -11.98 -14.21
CA ARG A 199 -9.40 -11.47 -12.88
C ARG A 199 -10.86 -11.07 -12.86
N ASN A 200 -11.28 -10.16 -13.75
CA ASN A 200 -12.62 -9.57 -13.73
C ASN A 200 -13.21 -9.51 -15.14
N GLN A 201 -13.85 -10.60 -15.57
CA GLN A 201 -14.43 -10.68 -16.90
C GLN A 201 -15.49 -9.59 -17.13
N GLY A 202 -15.33 -8.81 -18.20
CA GLY A 202 -16.27 -7.75 -18.57
C GLY A 202 -16.25 -6.51 -17.67
N TYR A 203 -15.23 -6.36 -16.82
CA TYR A 203 -15.07 -5.15 -16.02
C TYR A 203 -14.60 -3.98 -16.89
N THR A 204 -15.12 -2.78 -16.66
CA THR A 204 -14.76 -1.58 -17.43
C THR A 204 -14.12 -0.51 -16.54
N LYS A 205 -13.33 0.40 -17.13
CA LYS A 205 -12.71 1.51 -16.38
C LYS A 205 -13.74 2.38 -15.66
N GLU A 206 -14.91 2.63 -16.27
CA GLU A 206 -16.00 3.43 -15.69
C GLU A 206 -16.57 2.76 -14.44
N ARG A 207 -16.79 1.44 -14.50
CA ARG A 207 -17.25 0.67 -13.36
C ARG A 207 -16.18 0.61 -12.28
N ALA A 208 -14.93 0.33 -12.65
CA ALA A 208 -13.80 0.33 -11.72
C ALA A 208 -13.66 1.68 -11.00
N ASN A 209 -13.72 2.81 -11.74
CA ASN A 209 -13.67 4.15 -11.13
C ASN A 209 -14.78 4.37 -10.10
N THR A 210 -16.00 3.88 -10.37
CA THR A 210 -17.12 3.99 -9.45
C THR A 210 -16.94 3.11 -8.21
N ASP A 211 -16.56 1.84 -8.41
CA ASP A 211 -16.40 0.87 -7.33
C ASP A 211 -15.22 1.23 -6.43
N LEU A 212 -14.07 1.63 -6.99
CA LEU A 212 -12.89 2.03 -6.22
C LEU A 212 -13.17 3.28 -5.36
N LYS A 213 -13.86 4.29 -5.92
CA LYS A 213 -14.28 5.47 -5.14
C LYS A 213 -15.17 5.09 -3.96
N ARG A 214 -16.12 4.19 -4.18
CA ARG A 214 -17.03 3.72 -3.14
C ARG A 214 -16.31 2.91 -2.06
N HIS A 215 -15.42 1.98 -2.45
CA HIS A 215 -14.74 1.09 -1.52
C HIS A 215 -13.66 1.81 -0.70
N PHE A 216 -12.93 2.75 -1.29
CA PHE A 216 -11.83 3.44 -0.64
C PHE A 216 -12.16 4.84 -0.10
N GLY A 217 -13.31 5.41 -0.48
CA GLY A 217 -13.68 6.78 -0.10
C GLY A 217 -12.86 7.86 -0.81
N VAL A 218 -12.19 7.51 -1.91
CA VAL A 218 -11.40 8.45 -2.70
C VAL A 218 -12.25 9.24 -3.69
N SER A 219 -11.85 10.46 -4.00
CA SER A 219 -12.50 11.28 -5.03
C SER A 219 -11.85 11.11 -6.41
N LYS A 220 -10.59 10.68 -6.45
CA LYS A 220 -9.79 10.53 -7.66
C LYS A 220 -9.27 9.10 -7.79
N VAL A 221 -9.38 8.55 -9.00
CA VAL A 221 -8.74 7.29 -9.40
C VAL A 221 -7.84 7.59 -10.60
N VAL A 222 -6.56 7.25 -10.50
CA VAL A 222 -5.58 7.41 -11.58
C VAL A 222 -5.26 6.03 -12.15
N PHE A 223 -5.66 5.79 -13.39
CA PHE A 223 -5.32 4.56 -14.10
C PHE A 223 -4.10 4.80 -14.98
N ILE A 224 -3.03 4.05 -14.73
CA ILE A 224 -1.99 3.85 -15.73
C ILE A 224 -2.27 2.59 -16.53
N ASP A 225 -1.52 2.32 -17.60
CA ASP A 225 -1.68 1.15 -18.47
C ASP A 225 -0.31 0.58 -18.87
N GLY A 226 -0.29 -0.71 -19.14
CA GLY A 226 0.87 -1.40 -19.69
C GLY A 226 1.50 -2.39 -18.71
N VAL A 227 2.20 -3.37 -19.26
CA VAL A 227 2.90 -4.41 -18.50
C VAL A 227 4.37 -4.35 -18.88
N PRO A 228 5.25 -3.95 -17.94
CA PRO A 228 6.70 -3.98 -18.19
C PRO A 228 7.18 -5.38 -18.57
N GLU A 229 8.21 -5.46 -19.40
CA GLU A 229 8.76 -6.73 -19.83
C GLU A 229 9.26 -7.55 -18.62
N GLY A 230 8.92 -8.82 -18.61
CA GLY A 230 9.29 -9.72 -17.51
C GLY A 230 8.47 -9.59 -16.23
N ASP A 231 7.51 -8.67 -16.16
CA ASP A 231 6.62 -8.56 -15.00
C ASP A 231 5.65 -9.76 -14.94
N LEU A 232 5.65 -10.45 -13.80
CA LEU A 232 4.85 -11.66 -13.59
C LEU A 232 3.46 -11.40 -12.99
N THR A 233 3.21 -10.16 -12.54
CA THR A 233 1.96 -9.76 -11.87
C THR A 233 0.94 -9.16 -12.82
N ASN A 234 1.29 -8.95 -14.07
CA ASN A 234 0.55 -8.21 -15.09
C ASN A 234 0.66 -6.69 -14.93
N GLY A 235 1.75 -6.21 -14.33
CA GLY A 235 2.09 -4.79 -14.17
C GLY A 235 1.58 -4.17 -12.87
N HIS A 236 1.85 -4.78 -11.72
CA HIS A 236 1.54 -4.14 -10.44
C HIS A 236 2.16 -2.75 -10.35
N ILE A 237 1.40 -1.82 -9.74
CA ILE A 237 1.80 -0.42 -9.64
C ILE A 237 3.06 -0.22 -8.79
N ASP A 238 3.30 -1.08 -7.81
CA ASP A 238 4.42 -0.98 -6.86
C ASP A 238 5.80 -1.21 -7.48
N GLY A 239 5.86 -1.73 -8.72
CA GLY A 239 7.06 -1.76 -9.56
C GLY A 239 7.16 -0.61 -10.56
N ILE A 240 6.13 0.23 -10.70
CA ILE A 240 6.04 1.26 -11.74
C ILE A 240 6.02 2.67 -11.14
N ALA A 241 5.15 2.91 -10.14
CA ALA A 241 4.95 4.25 -9.59
C ALA A 241 4.51 4.19 -8.12
N ARG A 242 5.13 5.01 -7.27
CA ARG A 242 4.89 5.05 -5.84
C ARG A 242 4.71 6.49 -5.34
N PHE A 243 3.72 6.73 -4.50
CA PHE A 243 3.64 7.98 -3.74
C PHE A 243 4.73 8.04 -2.67
N ILE A 244 5.33 9.22 -2.48
CA ILE A 244 6.24 9.51 -1.36
C ILE A 244 5.69 10.59 -0.42
N ASN A 245 4.67 11.29 -0.85
CA ASN A 245 3.86 12.23 -0.08
C ASN A 245 2.53 12.46 -0.83
N PRO A 246 1.56 13.23 -0.27
CA PRO A 246 0.23 13.38 -0.89
C PRO A 246 0.21 13.92 -2.31
N THR A 247 1.27 14.59 -2.77
CA THR A 247 1.31 15.33 -4.05
C THR A 247 2.45 14.92 -4.98
N THR A 248 3.35 14.03 -4.53
CA THR A 248 4.53 13.62 -5.30
C THR A 248 4.57 12.12 -5.51
N VAL A 249 4.76 11.72 -6.75
CA VAL A 249 4.90 10.32 -7.19
C VAL A 249 6.28 10.11 -7.77
N VAL A 250 6.94 9.05 -7.36
CA VAL A 250 8.15 8.53 -8.01
C VAL A 250 7.72 7.52 -9.07
N VAL A 251 8.26 7.62 -10.28
CA VAL A 251 7.97 6.75 -11.42
C VAL A 251 9.28 6.19 -11.97
N ALA A 252 9.33 4.90 -12.21
CA ALA A 252 10.49 4.23 -12.79
C ALA A 252 10.89 4.85 -14.15
N ASP A 253 12.19 4.80 -14.48
CA ASP A 253 12.76 5.44 -15.67
C ASP A 253 13.87 4.60 -16.28
N CYS A 254 13.72 4.24 -17.55
CA CYS A 254 14.74 3.51 -18.31
C CYS A 254 15.85 4.40 -18.90
N GLY A 255 15.86 5.70 -18.63
CA GLY A 255 16.90 6.60 -19.13
C GLY A 255 17.01 6.64 -20.66
N GLY A 256 15.89 6.66 -21.38
CA GLY A 256 15.85 6.70 -22.83
C GLY A 256 16.29 5.38 -23.51
N ASN A 257 15.85 4.25 -23.01
CA ASN A 257 16.11 2.86 -23.48
C ASN A 257 17.49 2.28 -23.19
N SER A 258 18.38 3.03 -22.55
CA SER A 258 19.76 2.55 -22.41
C SER A 258 19.94 1.61 -21.22
N GLN A 259 19.00 1.57 -20.30
CA GLN A 259 19.12 0.87 -19.02
C GLN A 259 18.12 -0.28 -18.81
N CYS A 260 17.01 -0.30 -19.56
CA CYS A 260 16.08 -1.42 -19.52
C CYS A 260 16.45 -2.56 -20.48
N HIS A 261 15.83 -3.70 -20.30
CA HIS A 261 16.23 -5.03 -20.71
C HIS A 261 16.63 -5.19 -22.19
N ALA A 262 15.91 -4.60 -23.12
CA ALA A 262 16.18 -4.77 -24.55
C ALA A 262 15.78 -3.52 -25.37
N PRO A 263 16.41 -3.28 -26.54
CA PRO A 263 16.10 -2.15 -27.40
C PRO A 263 14.63 -2.08 -27.86
N ASP A 264 13.99 -3.23 -28.02
CA ASP A 264 12.60 -3.36 -28.45
C ASP A 264 11.62 -3.53 -27.29
N ASP A 265 12.09 -3.44 -26.04
CA ASP A 265 11.31 -3.59 -24.83
C ASP A 265 10.33 -2.41 -24.67
N PRO A 266 9.02 -2.66 -24.51
CA PRO A 266 8.03 -1.61 -24.33
C PRO A 266 8.12 -0.89 -22.96
N THR A 267 8.91 -1.38 -22.02
CA THR A 267 8.96 -0.94 -20.62
C THR A 267 9.23 0.58 -20.51
N HIS A 268 10.16 1.12 -21.30
CA HIS A 268 10.43 2.56 -21.28
C HIS A 268 9.21 3.41 -21.68
N ALA A 269 8.48 2.98 -22.73
CA ALA A 269 7.27 3.68 -23.18
C ALA A 269 6.14 3.58 -22.14
N ILE A 270 6.07 2.48 -21.41
CA ILE A 270 5.09 2.27 -20.33
C ILE A 270 5.41 3.22 -19.18
N PHE A 271 6.67 3.32 -18.76
CA PHE A 271 7.06 4.22 -17.67
C PHE A 271 6.89 5.70 -18.05
N ASP A 272 7.19 6.07 -19.29
CA ASP A 272 6.99 7.43 -19.80
C ASP A 272 5.50 7.79 -19.87
N ALA A 273 4.65 6.91 -20.39
CA ALA A 273 3.21 7.09 -20.42
C ALA A 273 2.59 7.16 -19.02
N ALA A 274 3.11 6.37 -18.07
CA ALA A 274 2.71 6.44 -16.67
C ALA A 274 3.07 7.81 -16.06
N ALA A 275 4.30 8.30 -16.28
CA ALA A 275 4.76 9.60 -15.81
C ALA A 275 3.91 10.75 -16.38
N GLU A 276 3.60 10.72 -17.68
CA GLU A 276 2.72 11.71 -18.32
C GLU A 276 1.29 11.67 -17.75
N THR A 277 0.72 10.48 -17.58
CA THR A 277 -0.62 10.29 -17.02
C THR A 277 -0.72 10.83 -15.59
N ILE A 278 0.29 10.55 -14.77
CA ILE A 278 0.36 10.97 -13.36
C ILE A 278 0.54 12.50 -13.27
N ALA A 279 1.41 13.08 -14.12
CA ALA A 279 1.60 14.53 -14.20
C ALA A 279 0.31 15.23 -14.68
N ALA A 280 -0.39 14.68 -15.67
CA ALA A 280 -1.67 15.18 -16.14
C ALA A 280 -2.78 15.10 -15.08
N ALA A 281 -2.68 14.14 -14.14
CA ALA A 281 -3.56 14.04 -12.98
C ALA A 281 -3.26 15.08 -11.88
N GLY A 282 -2.21 15.91 -12.05
CA GLY A 282 -1.86 17.03 -11.17
C GLY A 282 -0.82 16.70 -10.10
N PHE A 283 -0.10 15.59 -10.22
CA PHE A 283 0.97 15.22 -9.28
C PHE A 283 2.34 15.66 -9.79
N THR A 284 3.22 15.99 -8.85
CA THR A 284 4.65 16.14 -9.14
C THR A 284 5.26 14.77 -9.40
N VAL A 285 5.99 14.60 -10.50
CA VAL A 285 6.64 13.35 -10.86
C VAL A 285 8.14 13.47 -10.67
N ILE A 286 8.72 12.50 -9.98
CA ILE A 286 10.16 12.25 -9.89
C ILE A 286 10.45 10.96 -10.66
N ARG A 287 11.56 10.93 -11.42
CA ARG A 287 11.94 9.74 -12.18
C ARG A 287 13.03 8.97 -11.42
N GLU A 288 12.74 7.68 -11.14
CA GLU A 288 13.67 6.75 -10.48
C GLU A 288 14.36 5.90 -11.53
N PRO A 289 15.70 5.97 -11.67
CA PRO A 289 16.39 5.24 -12.71
C PRO A 289 16.36 3.73 -12.49
N ILE A 290 16.14 2.98 -13.56
CA ILE A 290 16.55 1.58 -13.65
C ILE A 290 18.07 1.55 -13.82
N GLU A 291 18.77 0.86 -12.93
CA GLU A 291 20.25 0.87 -12.87
C GLU A 291 20.89 -0.21 -13.75
N GLY A 292 20.19 -0.61 -14.81
CA GLY A 292 20.61 -1.64 -15.76
C GLY A 292 19.96 -2.99 -15.51
N THR A 293 20.55 -4.03 -16.09
CA THR A 293 20.03 -5.39 -16.04
C THR A 293 20.94 -6.32 -15.23
N ARG A 294 20.36 -7.34 -14.65
CA ARG A 294 21.09 -8.40 -13.97
C ARG A 294 20.67 -9.79 -14.48
N ASN A 295 21.62 -10.70 -14.52
CA ASN A 295 21.35 -12.14 -14.72
C ASN A 295 21.54 -12.87 -13.41
N TYR A 296 20.49 -13.54 -12.93
CA TYR A 296 20.53 -14.38 -11.75
C TYR A 296 19.83 -15.72 -12.04
N LYS A 297 20.54 -16.82 -11.85
CA LYS A 297 20.04 -18.19 -12.14
C LYS A 297 19.46 -18.36 -13.56
N GLY A 298 19.96 -17.59 -14.53
CA GLY A 298 19.50 -17.63 -15.93
C GLY A 298 18.31 -16.70 -16.24
N HIS A 299 17.77 -16.01 -15.26
CA HIS A 299 16.76 -14.98 -15.44
C HIS A 299 17.44 -13.62 -15.61
N ILE A 300 17.08 -12.90 -16.67
CA ILE A 300 17.53 -11.53 -16.89
C ILE A 300 16.37 -10.61 -16.52
N PHE A 301 16.64 -9.58 -15.72
CA PHE A 301 15.65 -8.63 -15.23
C PHE A 301 16.28 -7.26 -15.00
N ASP A 302 15.45 -6.24 -14.96
CA ASP A 302 15.83 -4.86 -14.66
C ASP A 302 16.06 -4.67 -13.15
N THR A 303 17.13 -3.94 -12.78
CA THR A 303 17.42 -3.57 -11.40
C THR A 303 16.55 -2.39 -10.99
N ASN A 304 15.32 -2.70 -10.58
CA ASN A 304 14.27 -1.75 -10.26
C ASN A 304 14.08 -1.65 -8.73
N TYR A 305 14.46 -0.51 -8.15
CA TYR A 305 14.40 -0.28 -6.70
C TYR A 305 13.02 0.24 -6.21
N MET A 306 12.00 0.28 -7.07
CA MET A 306 10.67 0.81 -6.73
C MET A 306 9.89 -0.02 -5.69
N ASN A 307 10.20 -1.30 -5.55
CA ASN A 307 9.48 -2.23 -4.68
C ASN A 307 9.92 -2.10 -3.20
N TRP A 308 9.82 -0.88 -2.66
CA TRP A 308 10.19 -0.58 -1.27
C TRP A 308 9.01 -0.70 -0.31
N LEU A 309 9.31 -1.06 0.95
CA LEU A 309 8.41 -0.96 2.11
C LEU A 309 8.73 0.31 2.89
N VAL A 310 7.70 1.07 3.26
CA VAL A 310 7.82 2.20 4.19
C VAL A 310 7.23 1.80 5.54
N GLY A 311 8.03 1.93 6.62
CA GLY A 311 7.57 1.69 7.99
C GLY A 311 7.88 2.85 8.92
N ASN A 312 7.54 2.74 10.21
CA ASN A 312 7.78 3.78 11.20
C ASN A 312 9.28 4.05 11.40
N GLY A 313 9.79 5.10 10.76
CA GLY A 313 11.20 5.49 10.88
C GLY A 313 12.18 4.74 9.97
N PHE A 314 11.71 3.88 9.07
CA PHE A 314 12.57 3.16 8.14
C PHE A 314 11.94 3.03 6.75
N VAL A 315 12.78 2.72 5.76
CA VAL A 315 12.39 2.22 4.44
C VAL A 315 13.29 1.05 4.09
N ILE A 316 12.73 -0.02 3.55
CA ILE A 316 13.49 -1.17 3.05
C ILE A 316 13.23 -1.31 1.56
N THR A 317 14.28 -1.40 0.74
CA THR A 317 14.16 -1.77 -0.66
C THR A 317 14.90 -3.06 -0.97
N VAL A 318 14.59 -3.65 -2.11
CA VAL A 318 15.31 -4.82 -2.62
C VAL A 318 16.73 -4.44 -3.04
N GLY A 319 17.71 -5.25 -2.68
CA GLY A 319 19.08 -5.17 -3.15
C GLY A 319 19.35 -6.20 -4.25
N PHE A 320 20.17 -5.81 -5.21
CA PHE A 320 20.50 -6.64 -6.37
C PHE A 320 21.92 -7.20 -6.32
N ASP A 321 22.54 -7.27 -5.12
CA ASP A 321 23.95 -7.71 -4.92
C ASP A 321 24.91 -6.94 -5.85
N ASN A 322 24.69 -5.64 -5.97
CA ASN A 322 25.52 -4.69 -6.67
C ASN A 322 25.77 -3.47 -5.75
N PRO A 323 26.89 -3.43 -5.01
CA PRO A 323 27.12 -2.39 -4.01
C PRO A 323 27.06 -0.95 -4.54
N GLU A 324 27.39 -0.72 -5.82
CA GLU A 324 27.38 0.62 -6.42
C GLU A 324 25.94 1.10 -6.65
N THR A 325 25.10 0.28 -7.29
CA THR A 325 23.71 0.65 -7.57
C THR A 325 22.82 0.56 -6.33
N ASP A 326 23.11 -0.38 -5.43
CA ASP A 326 22.42 -0.51 -4.14
C ASP A 326 22.66 0.73 -3.25
N GLU A 327 23.90 1.24 -3.19
CA GLU A 327 24.21 2.48 -2.45
C GLU A 327 23.60 3.71 -3.15
N ALA A 328 23.64 3.78 -4.48
CA ALA A 328 23.00 4.88 -5.22
C ALA A 328 21.49 4.94 -4.98
N ALA A 329 20.81 3.80 -4.98
CA ALA A 329 19.39 3.70 -4.65
C ALA A 329 19.10 4.14 -3.19
N LYS A 330 19.93 3.70 -2.25
CA LYS A 330 19.85 4.13 -0.85
C LYS A 330 19.89 5.65 -0.71
N VAL A 331 20.86 6.30 -1.35
CA VAL A 331 21.01 7.79 -1.33
C VAL A 331 19.80 8.49 -1.94
N ARG A 332 19.15 7.92 -2.97
CA ARG A 332 17.91 8.48 -3.52
C ARG A 332 16.74 8.33 -2.55
N LEU A 333 16.57 7.17 -1.95
CA LEU A 333 15.51 6.92 -0.96
C LEU A 333 15.66 7.79 0.29
N GLU A 334 16.87 8.11 0.76
CA GLU A 334 17.11 9.09 1.83
C GLU A 334 16.55 10.48 1.50
N ARG A 335 16.55 10.86 0.22
CA ARG A 335 15.95 12.13 -0.24
C ARG A 335 14.44 12.06 -0.36
N TYR A 336 13.90 10.89 -0.73
CA TYR A 336 12.45 10.69 -0.83
C TYR A 336 11.78 10.59 0.53
N PHE A 337 12.49 10.03 1.52
CA PHE A 337 12.00 9.77 2.86
C PHE A 337 12.92 10.36 3.94
N PRO A 338 13.04 11.70 4.02
CA PRO A 338 13.97 12.33 4.96
C PRO A 338 13.60 11.96 6.41
N GLY A 339 14.63 11.59 7.18
CA GLY A 339 14.48 11.21 8.59
C GLY A 339 14.08 9.74 8.82
N ARG A 340 14.06 8.91 7.77
CA ARG A 340 13.93 7.45 7.88
C ARG A 340 15.27 6.78 7.60
N ASP A 341 15.55 5.70 8.31
CA ASP A 341 16.70 4.84 8.05
C ASP A 341 16.45 3.99 6.81
N ILE A 342 17.40 3.97 5.88
CA ILE A 342 17.24 3.24 4.61
C ILE A 342 18.04 1.94 4.65
N TYR A 343 17.36 0.84 4.37
CA TYR A 343 17.92 -0.50 4.27
C TYR A 343 17.77 -1.05 2.86
N VAL A 344 18.85 -1.69 2.38
CA VAL A 344 18.83 -2.43 1.12
C VAL A 344 19.05 -3.91 1.47
N ILE A 345 18.07 -4.74 1.16
CA ILE A 345 18.10 -6.17 1.50
C ILE A 345 18.11 -6.99 0.21
N GLU A 346 19.17 -7.79 0.03
CA GLU A 346 19.22 -8.72 -1.10
C GLU A 346 18.05 -9.71 -1.03
N ALA A 347 17.28 -9.78 -2.11
CA ALA A 347 16.10 -10.61 -2.24
C ALA A 347 15.97 -11.19 -3.67
N LEU A 348 17.08 -11.55 -4.30
CA LEU A 348 17.13 -12.02 -5.69
C LEU A 348 16.29 -13.27 -5.93
N ASP A 349 16.23 -14.19 -4.98
CA ASP A 349 15.43 -15.40 -5.12
C ASP A 349 13.93 -15.11 -5.22
N SER A 350 13.43 -14.16 -4.44
CA SER A 350 12.03 -13.73 -4.55
C SER A 350 11.80 -12.82 -5.76
N TRP A 351 12.78 -11.97 -6.10
CA TRP A 351 12.67 -11.09 -7.26
C TRP A 351 12.43 -11.86 -8.56
N VAL A 352 13.20 -12.90 -8.82
CA VAL A 352 13.01 -13.75 -10.02
C VAL A 352 11.73 -14.60 -9.95
N ALA A 353 11.12 -14.73 -8.79
CA ALA A 353 9.82 -15.38 -8.61
C ALA A 353 8.62 -14.39 -8.72
N GLY A 354 8.88 -13.09 -8.86
CA GLY A 354 7.83 -12.10 -9.16
C GLY A 354 7.74 -10.88 -8.28
N GLY A 355 8.62 -10.70 -7.27
CA GLY A 355 8.57 -9.51 -6.43
C GLY A 355 9.65 -9.40 -5.37
N GLY A 356 9.73 -8.21 -4.78
CA GLY A 356 10.69 -7.85 -3.74
C GLY A 356 10.06 -7.69 -2.36
N VAL A 357 10.66 -6.83 -1.56
CA VAL A 357 10.31 -6.66 -0.14
C VAL A 357 8.90 -6.11 0.08
N HIS A 358 8.41 -5.23 -0.80
CA HIS A 358 7.06 -4.70 -0.70
C HIS A 358 6.01 -5.79 -0.92
N CYS A 359 6.21 -6.64 -1.92
CA CYS A 359 5.29 -7.74 -2.25
C CYS A 359 5.11 -8.75 -1.11
N HIS A 360 6.09 -8.87 -0.22
CA HIS A 360 6.05 -9.79 0.93
C HIS A 360 5.42 -9.19 2.17
N THR A 361 5.21 -7.89 2.22
CA THR A 361 4.80 -7.16 3.43
C THR A 361 3.42 -6.54 3.28
N ASN A 362 2.73 -6.40 4.40
CA ASN A 362 1.45 -5.68 4.46
C ASN A 362 1.47 -4.75 5.67
N ASP A 363 1.33 -3.45 5.44
CA ASP A 363 1.32 -2.41 6.46
C ASP A 363 -0.06 -2.28 7.10
N GLN A 364 -0.10 -2.34 8.44
CA GLN A 364 -1.29 -2.09 9.24
C GLN A 364 -1.23 -0.66 9.79
N PRO A 365 -2.15 0.24 9.38
CA PRO A 365 -2.18 1.60 9.91
C PRO A 365 -2.45 1.64 11.43
N ALA A 366 -1.86 2.62 12.12
CA ALA A 366 -2.14 2.84 13.53
C ALA A 366 -3.52 3.48 13.72
N MET A 367 -4.21 3.13 14.82
CA MET A 367 -5.49 3.73 15.17
C MET A 367 -5.38 5.26 15.44
N SER A 368 -4.19 5.77 15.74
CA SER A 368 -3.93 7.22 15.88
C SER A 368 -4.11 7.99 14.56
N THR A 369 -3.99 7.36 13.41
CA THR A 369 -4.24 7.96 12.09
C THR A 369 -5.71 8.37 11.90
N ILE A 370 -6.61 7.85 12.73
CA ILE A 370 -8.05 8.15 12.71
C ILE A 370 -8.34 9.62 13.05
N ARG A 371 -7.45 10.31 13.79
CA ARG A 371 -7.73 11.61 14.41
C ARG A 371 -7.25 12.84 13.62
N SER A 372 -6.59 12.69 12.48
CA SER A 372 -6.05 13.85 11.76
C SER A 372 -6.15 13.70 10.24
N PRO A 373 -7.03 14.47 9.57
CA PRO A 373 -6.69 14.92 8.25
C PRO A 373 -5.57 15.94 8.46
N VAL A 374 -4.32 15.57 8.20
CA VAL A 374 -3.21 16.52 8.19
C VAL A 374 -3.38 17.42 6.98
N LEU A 375 -4.13 18.49 7.14
CA LEU A 375 -3.93 19.71 6.38
C LEU A 375 -2.78 20.44 7.10
N SER A 376 -1.55 20.12 6.76
CA SER A 376 -0.42 21.01 7.05
C SER A 376 -0.37 22.04 5.94
N ASP A 377 -0.55 23.30 6.32
CA ASP A 377 -0.34 24.49 5.50
C ASP A 377 1.03 24.53 4.81
#